data_b3420cdf23ddf8554615d9dbb0dfc14a
#
_entry.id   b3420cdf23ddf8554615d9dbb0dfc14a
#
_cell.length_a   1.000
_cell.length_b   1.000
_cell.length_c   1.000
_cell.angle_alpha   90.00
_cell.angle_beta   90.00
_cell.angle_gamma   90.00
#
_symmetry.space_group_name_H-M   'P 1'
#
loop_
_entity.id
_entity.type
_entity.pdbx_description
1 polymer ?
#
loop_
_entity_poly.entity_id
_entity_poly.type
_entity_poly.pdbx_seq_one_letter_code
_entity_poly.pdbx_strand_id
1 'polypeptide(L)'
;MAKRNILETFQDASTKQLVTRIVGEYLKPYIPTLFFGLFCMMLTAAATALLAHQMEPVIDKVFDSLDRSMIWVVAAQVFCIFVLKGASSYGATLAMTRMGEGIVSDMRKQMFAHAIKADLSFFQNTPTGELLSRFTTDVTMLHHVVSSIITRMVRDFFSLIFLVIVMFQKDWFLSLCIFIIFPLAYYPVLKLGQKMRRSSGNVQQHLAKFTTQISQIFYGIRVIKSYSTEDLEIGHVNKMIDTIYQYIIKMTRNRAATNPIM
;
A
#
# COMPACT_ATOMS: atom_id res chain seq x y z
N MET A 1 40.11 -12.09 4.99
CA MET A 1 39.36 -11.94 6.25
C MET A 1 38.34 -10.76 6.24
N ALA A 2 38.41 -9.79 5.34
CA ALA A 2 37.50 -8.62 5.33
C ALA A 2 36.13 -8.85 4.65
N LYS A 3 35.91 -9.94 3.93
CA LYS A 3 34.67 -10.17 3.15
C LYS A 3 33.53 -10.83 3.93
N ARG A 4 33.76 -11.37 5.12
CA ARG A 4 32.72 -12.04 5.93
C ARG A 4 31.80 -11.04 6.65
N ASN A 5 32.32 -9.85 6.95
CA ASN A 5 31.60 -8.85 7.74
C ASN A 5 30.47 -8.09 7.01
N ILE A 6 30.47 -8.05 5.67
CA ILE A 6 29.47 -7.25 4.93
C ILE A 6 28.10 -7.97 4.94
N LEU A 7 28.06 -9.27 4.74
CA LEU A 7 26.81 -10.04 4.75
C LEU A 7 26.21 -10.18 6.16
N GLU A 8 27.08 -10.37 7.18
CA GLU A 8 26.67 -10.39 8.59
C GLU A 8 26.17 -9.01 9.06
N THR A 9 26.78 -7.92 8.60
CA THR A 9 26.34 -6.55 8.91
C THR A 9 24.95 -6.23 8.34
N PHE A 10 24.53 -6.85 7.24
CA PHE A 10 23.18 -6.70 6.68
C PHE A 10 22.12 -7.54 7.40
N GLN A 11 22.50 -8.65 8.05
CA GLN A 11 21.55 -9.45 8.85
C GLN A 11 21.25 -8.83 10.22
N ASP A 12 22.20 -8.09 10.80
CA ASP A 12 22.06 -7.47 12.12
C ASP A 12 21.68 -5.98 12.10
N ALA A 13 21.61 -5.35 10.91
CA ALA A 13 21.21 -3.96 10.81
C ALA A 13 19.74 -3.81 11.24
N SER A 14 19.52 -3.19 12.39
CA SER A 14 18.18 -2.86 12.87
C SER A 14 17.37 -2.21 11.74
N THR A 15 16.10 -2.58 11.56
CA THR A 15 15.19 -2.05 10.54
C THR A 15 15.24 -0.51 10.50
N LYS A 16 15.48 0.15 11.64
CA LYS A 16 15.68 1.60 11.75
C LYS A 16 16.90 2.09 10.98
N GLN A 17 18.04 1.38 11.06
CA GLN A 17 19.28 1.78 10.37
C GLN A 17 19.12 1.67 8.85
N LEU A 18 18.46 0.60 8.37
CA LEU A 18 18.19 0.39 6.95
C LEU A 18 17.26 1.50 6.40
N VAL A 19 16.20 1.81 7.12
CA VAL A 19 15.27 2.89 6.75
C VAL A 19 15.99 4.25 6.77
N THR A 20 16.79 4.54 7.78
CA THR A 20 17.55 5.81 7.87
C THR A 20 18.55 5.94 6.72
N ARG A 21 19.19 4.85 6.31
CA ARG A 21 20.12 4.84 5.19
C ARG A 21 19.42 5.06 3.86
N ILE A 22 18.30 4.35 3.61
CA ILE A 22 17.49 4.54 2.40
C ILE A 22 16.99 5.98 2.31
N VAL A 23 16.47 6.52 3.40
CA VAL A 23 16.00 7.91 3.47
C VAL A 23 17.16 8.90 3.27
N GLY A 24 18.31 8.66 3.89
CA GLY A 24 19.47 9.55 3.81
C GLY A 24 20.15 9.59 2.45
N GLU A 25 20.28 8.46 1.77
CA GLU A 25 21.01 8.35 0.50
C GLU A 25 20.12 8.60 -0.73
N TYR A 26 18.90 8.06 -0.73
CA TYR A 26 18.03 8.08 -1.93
C TYR A 26 16.97 9.18 -1.91
N LEU A 27 16.58 9.68 -0.74
CA LEU A 27 15.54 10.71 -0.66
C LEU A 27 16.08 12.13 -0.92
N LYS A 28 17.36 12.39 -0.60
CA LYS A 28 17.97 13.73 -0.75
C LYS A 28 17.72 14.39 -2.11
N PRO A 29 17.97 13.75 -3.27
CA PRO A 29 17.76 14.38 -4.57
C PRO A 29 16.28 14.69 -4.87
N TYR A 30 15.36 14.03 -4.19
CA TYR A 30 13.91 14.14 -4.42
C TYR A 30 13.19 15.01 -3.37
N ILE A 31 13.91 15.65 -2.44
CA ILE A 31 13.36 16.53 -1.40
C ILE A 31 12.42 17.60 -1.99
N PRO A 32 12.75 18.35 -3.06
CA PRO A 32 11.82 19.35 -3.60
C PRO A 32 10.53 18.73 -4.13
N THR A 33 10.61 17.56 -4.77
CA THR A 33 9.44 16.82 -5.24
C THR A 33 8.59 16.30 -4.07
N LEU A 34 9.23 15.88 -2.99
CA LEU A 34 8.54 15.47 -1.76
C LEU A 34 7.77 16.64 -1.13
N PHE A 35 8.40 17.82 -0.97
CA PHE A 35 7.75 19.00 -0.44
C PHE A 35 6.57 19.45 -1.29
N PHE A 36 6.73 19.46 -2.62
CA PHE A 36 5.63 19.77 -3.53
C PHE A 36 4.48 18.75 -3.39
N GLY A 37 4.78 17.46 -3.31
CA GLY A 37 3.80 16.41 -3.07
C GLY A 37 3.07 16.58 -1.74
N LEU A 38 3.79 16.86 -0.65
CA LEU A 38 3.21 17.12 0.67
C LEU A 38 2.30 18.35 0.66
N PHE A 39 2.72 19.43 0.01
CA PHE A 39 1.90 20.63 -0.15
C PHE A 39 0.60 20.32 -0.90
N CYS A 40 0.67 19.60 -2.02
CA CYS A 40 -0.51 19.17 -2.77
C CYS A 40 -1.42 18.25 -1.94
N MET A 41 -0.86 17.35 -1.11
CA MET A 41 -1.64 16.50 -0.21
C MET A 41 -2.37 17.33 0.86
N MET A 42 -1.70 18.29 1.45
CA MET A 42 -2.28 19.21 2.43
C MET A 42 -3.42 20.02 1.80
N LEU A 43 -3.24 20.50 0.57
CA LEU A 43 -4.27 21.23 -0.17
C LEU A 43 -5.47 20.32 -0.51
N THR A 44 -5.23 19.07 -0.89
CA THR A 44 -6.28 18.07 -1.11
C THR A 44 -7.07 17.78 0.16
N ALA A 45 -6.40 17.68 1.29
CA ALA A 45 -7.00 17.48 2.60
C ALA A 45 -7.83 18.69 3.04
N ALA A 46 -7.30 19.89 2.87
CA ALA A 46 -8.02 21.14 3.13
C ALA A 46 -9.27 21.29 2.26
N ALA A 47 -9.15 20.98 0.95
CA ALA A 47 -10.30 20.99 0.04
C ALA A 47 -11.38 19.96 0.46
N THR A 48 -10.99 18.81 1.00
CA THR A 48 -11.93 17.80 1.53
C THR A 48 -12.66 18.33 2.76
N ALA A 49 -11.96 19.00 3.67
CA ALA A 49 -12.54 19.62 4.85
C ALA A 49 -13.47 20.80 4.48
N LEU A 50 -13.09 21.59 3.47
CA LEU A 50 -13.92 22.67 2.95
C LEU A 50 -15.22 22.14 2.34
N LEU A 51 -15.19 21.01 1.62
CA LEU A 51 -16.40 20.35 1.13
C LEU A 51 -17.32 19.93 2.29
N ALA A 52 -16.76 19.35 3.34
CA ALA A 52 -17.52 18.99 4.55
C ALA A 52 -18.14 20.23 5.21
N HIS A 53 -17.39 21.33 5.28
CA HIS A 53 -17.90 22.60 5.82
C HIS A 53 -19.01 23.23 4.98
N GLN A 54 -18.97 23.07 3.66
CA GLN A 54 -20.00 23.60 2.75
C GLN A 54 -21.31 22.82 2.77
N MET A 55 -21.35 21.63 3.38
CA MET A 55 -22.60 20.85 3.45
C MET A 55 -23.72 21.59 4.20
N GLU A 56 -23.41 22.34 5.27
CA GLU A 56 -24.39 23.13 6.03
C GLU A 56 -24.94 24.30 5.19
N PRO A 57 -24.13 25.19 4.60
CA PRO A 57 -24.66 26.24 3.71
C PRO A 57 -25.48 25.70 2.52
N VAL A 58 -25.17 24.51 2.02
CA VAL A 58 -25.95 23.86 0.96
C VAL A 58 -27.34 23.52 1.48
N ILE A 59 -27.44 22.93 2.67
CA ILE A 59 -28.72 22.54 3.26
C ILE A 59 -29.54 23.79 3.61
N ASP A 60 -28.98 24.70 4.39
CA ASP A 60 -29.70 25.85 4.94
C ASP A 60 -30.10 26.88 3.86
N LYS A 61 -29.16 27.22 2.95
CA LYS A 61 -29.39 28.27 1.96
C LYS A 61 -30.12 27.80 0.70
N VAL A 62 -29.96 26.54 0.33
CA VAL A 62 -30.59 26.00 -0.89
C VAL A 62 -31.99 25.48 -0.59
N PHE A 63 -32.15 24.76 0.54
CA PHE A 63 -33.43 24.12 0.88
C PHE A 63 -34.36 25.01 1.72
N ASP A 64 -33.84 25.79 2.67
CA ASP A 64 -34.69 26.62 3.52
C ASP A 64 -35.05 27.97 2.92
N SER A 65 -34.13 28.63 2.21
CA SER A 65 -34.38 29.99 1.69
C SER A 65 -35.04 30.04 0.30
N LEU A 66 -35.05 28.91 -0.46
CA LEU A 66 -35.62 28.81 -1.84
C LEU A 66 -35.12 29.90 -2.81
N ASP A 67 -34.00 30.56 -2.49
CA ASP A 67 -33.48 31.67 -3.27
C ASP A 67 -32.63 31.16 -4.45
N ARG A 68 -33.20 31.26 -5.67
CA ARG A 68 -32.56 30.75 -6.89
C ARG A 68 -31.20 31.38 -7.20
N SER A 69 -30.96 32.61 -6.74
CA SER A 69 -29.67 33.27 -6.98
C SER A 69 -28.54 32.67 -6.18
N MET A 70 -28.83 32.24 -4.93
CA MET A 70 -27.86 31.59 -4.02
C MET A 70 -27.44 30.19 -4.49
N ILE A 71 -28.32 29.48 -5.20
CA ILE A 71 -28.02 28.14 -5.76
C ILE A 71 -26.80 28.20 -6.69
N TRP A 72 -26.73 29.19 -7.58
CA TRP A 72 -25.61 29.33 -8.51
C TRP A 72 -24.31 29.67 -7.82
N VAL A 73 -24.35 30.48 -6.77
CA VAL A 73 -23.14 30.84 -5.98
C VAL A 73 -22.59 29.62 -5.25
N VAL A 74 -23.45 28.88 -4.56
CA VAL A 74 -23.06 27.66 -3.85
C VAL A 74 -22.56 26.60 -4.82
N ALA A 75 -23.24 26.42 -5.97
CA ALA A 75 -22.79 25.47 -6.99
C ALA A 75 -21.40 25.83 -7.55
N ALA A 76 -21.15 27.12 -7.82
CA ALA A 76 -19.85 27.59 -8.28
C ALA A 76 -18.75 27.38 -7.22
N GLN A 77 -19.03 27.65 -5.95
CA GLN A 77 -18.09 27.39 -4.86
C GLN A 77 -17.73 25.92 -4.74
N VAL A 78 -18.73 25.04 -4.72
CA VAL A 78 -18.53 23.59 -4.67
C VAL A 78 -17.73 23.11 -5.88
N PHE A 79 -18.07 23.60 -7.08
CA PHE A 79 -17.34 23.28 -8.31
C PHE A 79 -15.87 23.69 -8.23
N CYS A 80 -15.57 24.93 -7.77
CA CYS A 80 -14.18 25.40 -7.59
C CYS A 80 -13.42 24.53 -6.59
N ILE A 81 -14.04 24.12 -5.49
CA ILE A 81 -13.40 23.23 -4.50
C ILE A 81 -13.11 21.85 -5.12
N PHE A 82 -14.03 21.30 -5.93
CA PHE A 82 -13.79 20.02 -6.63
C PHE A 82 -12.65 20.11 -7.64
N VAL A 83 -12.58 21.19 -8.42
CA VAL A 83 -11.48 21.44 -9.37
C VAL A 83 -10.14 21.56 -8.61
N LEU A 84 -10.11 22.34 -7.54
CA LEU A 84 -8.92 22.48 -6.70
C LEU A 84 -8.48 21.15 -6.10
N LYS A 85 -9.42 20.38 -5.55
CA LYS A 85 -9.18 19.03 -5.01
C LYS A 85 -8.64 18.08 -6.07
N GLY A 86 -9.24 18.08 -7.26
CA GLY A 86 -8.82 17.25 -8.38
C GLY A 86 -7.40 17.58 -8.85
N ALA A 87 -7.11 18.86 -9.08
CA ALA A 87 -5.81 19.35 -9.50
C ALA A 87 -4.71 19.04 -8.45
N SER A 88 -5.01 19.29 -7.18
CA SER A 88 -4.09 19.01 -6.06
C SER A 88 -3.85 17.51 -5.90
N SER A 89 -4.87 16.68 -6.01
CA SER A 89 -4.75 15.22 -5.93
C SER A 89 -3.92 14.66 -7.08
N TYR A 90 -4.10 15.18 -8.29
CA TYR A 90 -3.30 14.83 -9.45
C TYR A 90 -1.83 15.22 -9.23
N GLY A 91 -1.57 16.46 -8.81
CA GLY A 91 -0.22 16.95 -8.50
C GLY A 91 0.47 16.12 -7.43
N ALA A 92 -0.22 15.79 -6.34
CA ALA A 92 0.28 14.94 -5.27
C ALA A 92 0.67 13.55 -5.78
N THR A 93 -0.24 12.91 -6.52
CA THR A 93 0.00 11.57 -7.07
C THR A 93 1.17 11.56 -8.03
N LEU A 94 1.22 12.52 -8.95
CA LEU A 94 2.31 12.63 -9.94
C LEU A 94 3.67 12.86 -9.27
N ALA A 95 3.75 13.77 -8.29
CA ALA A 95 4.96 14.06 -7.55
C ALA A 95 5.49 12.82 -6.81
N MET A 96 4.60 12.12 -6.09
CA MET A 96 4.97 10.93 -5.33
C MET A 96 5.35 9.75 -6.22
N THR A 97 4.67 9.57 -7.33
CA THR A 97 5.02 8.53 -8.31
C THR A 97 6.39 8.83 -8.95
N ARG A 98 6.63 10.08 -9.36
CA ARG A 98 7.94 10.48 -9.90
C ARG A 98 9.07 10.27 -8.89
N MET A 99 8.85 10.61 -7.63
CA MET A 99 9.82 10.37 -6.56
C MET A 99 10.08 8.86 -6.38
N GLY A 100 9.02 8.06 -6.30
CA GLY A 100 9.15 6.61 -6.11
C GLY A 100 9.84 5.91 -7.29
N GLU A 101 9.48 6.25 -8.53
CA GLU A 101 10.15 5.72 -9.73
C GLU A 101 11.61 6.19 -9.83
N GLY A 102 11.90 7.43 -9.45
CA GLY A 102 13.26 7.94 -9.39
C GLY A 102 14.14 7.14 -8.43
N ILE A 103 13.67 6.94 -7.20
CA ILE A 103 14.37 6.14 -6.18
C ILE A 103 14.62 4.70 -6.69
N VAL A 104 13.60 4.08 -7.28
CA VAL A 104 13.70 2.73 -7.84
C VAL A 104 14.70 2.66 -9.00
N SER A 105 14.67 3.65 -9.89
CA SER A 105 15.62 3.76 -11.01
C SER A 105 17.06 3.85 -10.50
N ASP A 106 17.31 4.70 -9.52
CA ASP A 106 18.66 4.88 -8.96
C ASP A 106 19.12 3.63 -8.20
N MET A 107 18.23 2.96 -7.46
CA MET A 107 18.54 1.67 -6.83
C MET A 107 18.88 0.61 -7.86
N ARG A 108 18.10 0.47 -8.94
CA ARG A 108 18.38 -0.51 -10.00
C ARG A 108 19.73 -0.27 -10.66
N LYS A 109 20.05 0.99 -10.95
CA LYS A 109 21.37 1.37 -11.54
C LYS A 109 22.52 0.98 -10.59
N GLN A 110 22.40 1.30 -9.31
CA GLN A 110 23.43 0.98 -8.32
C GLN A 110 23.54 -0.54 -8.09
N MET A 111 22.42 -1.25 -7.95
CA MET A 111 22.43 -2.70 -7.84
C MET A 111 23.10 -3.36 -9.04
N PHE A 112 22.77 -2.93 -10.26
CA PHE A 112 23.37 -3.46 -11.47
C PHE A 112 24.87 -3.18 -11.53
N ALA A 113 25.28 -1.95 -11.27
CA ALA A 113 26.71 -1.57 -11.25
C ALA A 113 27.50 -2.36 -10.20
N HIS A 114 26.89 -2.67 -9.05
CA HIS A 114 27.50 -3.50 -8.00
C HIS A 114 27.58 -4.97 -8.42
N ALA A 115 26.51 -5.50 -8.98
CA ALA A 115 26.45 -6.87 -9.45
C ALA A 115 27.53 -7.16 -10.51
N ILE A 116 27.64 -6.29 -11.55
CA ILE A 116 28.63 -6.49 -12.63
C ILE A 116 30.08 -6.43 -12.11
N LYS A 117 30.33 -5.67 -11.04
CA LYS A 117 31.66 -5.56 -10.41
C LYS A 117 31.94 -6.65 -9.38
N ALA A 118 30.98 -7.53 -9.11
CA ALA A 118 31.15 -8.61 -8.16
C ALA A 118 32.05 -9.73 -8.71
N ASP A 119 32.70 -10.46 -7.82
CA ASP A 119 33.56 -11.59 -8.17
C ASP A 119 32.75 -12.75 -8.81
N LEU A 120 33.37 -13.56 -9.64
CA LEU A 120 32.78 -14.72 -10.26
C LEU A 120 32.18 -15.71 -9.23
N SER A 121 32.82 -15.81 -8.07
CA SER A 121 32.34 -16.64 -6.95
C SER A 121 30.94 -16.24 -6.44
N PHE A 122 30.57 -14.95 -6.55
CA PHE A 122 29.25 -14.46 -6.22
C PHE A 122 28.18 -15.06 -7.15
N PHE A 123 28.45 -15.10 -8.45
CA PHE A 123 27.52 -15.64 -9.45
C PHE A 123 27.44 -17.17 -9.39
N GLN A 124 28.52 -17.84 -9.00
CA GLN A 124 28.52 -19.30 -8.83
C GLN A 124 27.70 -19.74 -7.61
N ASN A 125 27.69 -18.93 -6.55
CA ASN A 125 26.99 -19.24 -5.30
C ASN A 125 25.56 -18.69 -5.22
N THR A 126 25.17 -17.79 -6.14
CA THR A 126 23.85 -17.15 -6.13
C THR A 126 23.06 -17.55 -7.39
N PRO A 127 21.91 -18.23 -7.25
CA PRO A 127 21.09 -18.59 -8.39
C PRO A 127 20.66 -17.34 -9.17
N THR A 128 20.77 -17.39 -10.50
CA THR A 128 20.39 -16.27 -11.39
C THR A 128 18.94 -15.84 -11.18
N GLY A 129 18.03 -16.78 -10.88
CA GLY A 129 16.64 -16.50 -10.58
C GLY A 129 16.45 -15.65 -9.31
N GLU A 130 17.29 -15.83 -8.29
CA GLU A 130 17.27 -15.01 -7.08
C GLU A 130 17.71 -13.57 -7.38
N LEU A 131 18.80 -13.42 -8.13
CA LEU A 131 19.26 -12.09 -8.55
C LEU A 131 18.18 -11.37 -9.36
N LEU A 132 17.58 -12.05 -10.33
CA LEU A 132 16.51 -11.48 -11.15
C LEU A 132 15.30 -11.07 -10.30
N SER A 133 14.90 -11.90 -9.32
CA SER A 133 13.81 -11.57 -8.39
C SER A 133 14.12 -10.30 -7.59
N ARG A 134 15.34 -10.12 -7.12
CA ARG A 134 15.76 -8.90 -6.40
C ARG A 134 15.66 -7.65 -7.27
N PHE A 135 16.08 -7.73 -8.55
CA PHE A 135 16.01 -6.62 -9.51
C PHE A 135 14.58 -6.25 -9.92
N THR A 136 13.68 -7.23 -9.94
CA THR A 136 12.30 -7.04 -10.42
C THR A 136 11.33 -6.92 -9.26
N THR A 137 11.11 -8.00 -8.52
CA THR A 137 10.04 -8.11 -7.53
C THR A 137 10.30 -7.27 -6.29
N ASP A 138 11.50 -7.37 -5.68
CA ASP A 138 11.79 -6.68 -4.44
C ASP A 138 11.82 -5.17 -4.62
N VAL A 139 12.42 -4.71 -5.71
CA VAL A 139 12.46 -3.27 -6.04
C VAL A 139 11.07 -2.73 -6.37
N THR A 140 10.23 -3.51 -7.05
CA THR A 140 8.84 -3.11 -7.34
C THR A 140 8.01 -3.05 -6.05
N MET A 141 8.23 -3.95 -5.09
CA MET A 141 7.59 -3.87 -3.77
C MET A 141 7.98 -2.59 -3.02
N LEU A 142 9.26 -2.19 -3.05
CA LEU A 142 9.71 -0.92 -2.46
C LEU A 142 9.01 0.28 -3.11
N HIS A 143 8.91 0.30 -4.45
CA HIS A 143 8.14 1.34 -5.16
C HIS A 143 6.71 1.44 -4.66
N HIS A 144 6.01 0.30 -4.54
CA HIS A 144 4.62 0.28 -4.07
C HIS A 144 4.48 0.82 -2.64
N VAL A 145 5.42 0.50 -1.74
CA VAL A 145 5.43 1.03 -0.38
C VAL A 145 5.62 2.55 -0.39
N VAL A 146 6.66 3.04 -1.06
CA VAL A 146 7.01 4.47 -1.07
C VAL A 146 5.93 5.30 -1.78
N SER A 147 5.55 4.91 -3.00
CA SER A 147 4.65 5.72 -3.84
C SER A 147 3.17 5.60 -3.45
N SER A 148 2.72 4.46 -2.95
CA SER A 148 1.29 4.23 -2.73
C SER A 148 0.90 4.21 -1.26
N ILE A 149 1.66 3.49 -0.41
CA ILE A 149 1.27 3.30 1.00
C ILE A 149 1.56 4.57 1.78
N ILE A 150 2.80 5.08 1.71
CA ILE A 150 3.21 6.29 2.45
C ILE A 150 2.38 7.48 1.98
N THR A 151 2.19 7.64 0.67
CA THR A 151 1.37 8.71 0.09
C THR A 151 -0.05 8.73 0.65
N ARG A 152 -0.70 7.57 0.71
CA ARG A 152 -2.05 7.47 1.27
C ARG A 152 -2.07 7.77 2.76
N MET A 153 -1.14 7.20 3.54
CA MET A 153 -1.07 7.44 4.98
C MET A 153 -0.89 8.93 5.31
N VAL A 154 0.00 9.61 4.61
CA VAL A 154 0.26 11.04 4.84
C VAL A 154 -0.95 11.89 4.45
N ARG A 155 -1.54 11.63 3.28
CA ARG A 155 -2.74 12.33 2.85
C ARG A 155 -3.91 12.12 3.82
N ASP A 156 -4.15 10.89 4.23
CA ASP A 156 -5.28 10.54 5.09
C ASP A 156 -5.07 11.10 6.51
N PHE A 157 -3.82 11.19 6.98
CA PHE A 157 -3.46 11.85 8.23
C PHE A 157 -3.79 13.35 8.20
N PHE A 158 -3.40 14.07 7.14
CA PHE A 158 -3.79 15.47 6.98
C PHE A 158 -5.29 15.64 6.85
N SER A 159 -5.97 14.77 6.08
CA SER A 159 -7.43 14.81 5.95
C SER A 159 -8.12 14.62 7.28
N LEU A 160 -7.63 13.72 8.14
CA LEU A 160 -8.16 13.49 9.47
C LEU A 160 -8.02 14.73 10.34
N ILE A 161 -6.83 15.37 10.36
CA ILE A 161 -6.60 16.59 11.14
C ILE A 161 -7.57 17.70 10.70
N PHE A 162 -7.67 17.98 9.40
CA PHE A 162 -8.54 19.03 8.91
C PHE A 162 -10.03 18.74 9.16
N LEU A 163 -10.47 17.50 9.00
CA LEU A 163 -11.84 17.10 9.31
C LEU A 163 -12.16 17.23 10.80
N VAL A 164 -11.24 16.84 11.66
CA VAL A 164 -11.40 17.01 13.12
C VAL A 164 -11.53 18.50 13.48
N ILE A 165 -10.71 19.37 12.88
CA ILE A 165 -10.82 20.82 13.09
C ILE A 165 -12.19 21.33 12.69
N VAL A 166 -12.68 20.96 11.48
CA VAL A 166 -14.02 21.36 11.01
C VAL A 166 -15.11 20.84 11.94
N MET A 167 -15.00 19.59 12.39
CA MET A 167 -15.97 18.98 13.28
C MET A 167 -16.07 19.72 14.61
N PHE A 168 -14.95 20.11 15.23
CA PHE A 168 -14.94 20.91 16.47
C PHE A 168 -15.45 22.35 16.27
N GLN A 169 -15.26 22.93 15.08
CA GLN A 169 -15.81 24.25 14.73
C GLN A 169 -17.34 24.26 14.59
N LYS A 170 -17.91 23.13 14.15
CA LYS A 170 -19.35 23.01 13.96
C LYS A 170 -20.10 22.73 15.27
N ASP A 171 -19.70 21.72 15.99
CA ASP A 171 -20.30 21.35 17.28
C ASP A 171 -19.25 20.64 18.16
N TRP A 172 -18.79 21.32 19.20
CA TRP A 172 -17.79 20.77 20.10
C TRP A 172 -18.32 19.63 20.96
N PHE A 173 -19.62 19.66 21.31
CA PHE A 173 -20.22 18.63 22.15
C PHE A 173 -20.40 17.32 21.39
N LEU A 174 -20.94 17.39 20.17
CA LEU A 174 -21.08 16.23 19.30
C LEU A 174 -19.72 15.63 18.94
N SER A 175 -18.72 16.49 18.71
CA SER A 175 -17.33 16.09 18.44
C SER A 175 -16.74 15.30 19.59
N LEU A 176 -16.96 15.73 20.82
CA LEU A 176 -16.49 15.04 22.02
C LEU A 176 -17.15 13.66 22.17
N CYS A 177 -18.46 13.56 21.93
CA CYS A 177 -19.18 12.29 21.93
C CYS A 177 -18.60 11.28 20.93
N ILE A 178 -18.31 11.72 19.70
CA ILE A 178 -17.69 10.90 18.67
C ILE A 178 -16.30 10.42 19.11
N PHE A 179 -15.50 11.31 19.73
CA PHE A 179 -14.16 10.97 20.23
C PHE A 179 -14.18 9.90 21.33
N ILE A 180 -15.26 9.82 22.12
CA ILE A 180 -15.46 8.78 23.15
C ILE A 180 -15.92 7.46 22.50
N ILE A 181 -16.78 7.53 21.47
CA ILE A 181 -17.31 6.34 20.79
C ILE A 181 -16.24 5.68 19.89
N PHE A 182 -15.34 6.48 19.29
CA PHE A 182 -14.33 5.99 18.35
C PHE A 182 -13.41 4.90 18.93
N PRO A 183 -12.85 5.00 20.14
CA PRO A 183 -12.08 3.93 20.77
C PRO A 183 -12.87 2.63 20.97
N LEU A 184 -14.17 2.75 21.21
CA LEU A 184 -15.03 1.57 21.37
C LEU A 184 -15.17 0.80 20.05
N ALA A 185 -15.29 1.51 18.92
CA ALA A 185 -15.34 0.91 17.59
C ALA A 185 -13.96 0.36 17.14
N TYR A 186 -12.85 0.90 17.67
CA TYR A 186 -11.50 0.49 17.29
C TYR A 186 -11.16 -0.96 17.70
N TYR A 187 -11.63 -1.42 18.85
CA TYR A 187 -11.34 -2.76 19.37
C TYR A 187 -11.82 -3.90 18.44
N PRO A 188 -13.07 -3.92 17.95
CA PRO A 188 -13.52 -4.91 16.97
C PRO A 188 -12.69 -4.90 15.68
N VAL A 189 -12.32 -3.71 15.18
CA VAL A 189 -11.53 -3.54 13.97
C VAL A 189 -10.15 -4.17 14.12
N LEU A 190 -9.46 -3.93 15.24
CA LEU A 190 -8.18 -4.57 15.54
C LEU A 190 -8.26 -6.09 15.56
N LYS A 191 -9.25 -6.65 16.24
CA LYS A 191 -9.46 -8.10 16.34
C LYS A 191 -9.72 -8.72 14.97
N LEU A 192 -10.50 -8.03 14.13
CA LEU A 192 -10.76 -8.45 12.76
C LEU A 192 -9.49 -8.38 11.91
N GLY A 193 -8.71 -7.31 12.02
CA GLY A 193 -7.43 -7.14 11.32
C GLY A 193 -6.43 -8.25 11.64
N GLN A 194 -6.30 -8.64 12.91
CA GLN A 194 -5.46 -9.77 13.32
C GLN A 194 -5.94 -11.09 12.70
N LYS A 195 -7.25 -11.32 12.69
CA LYS A 195 -7.84 -12.52 12.07
C LYS A 195 -7.60 -12.54 10.56
N MET A 196 -7.72 -11.39 9.89
CA MET A 196 -7.42 -11.26 8.47
C MET A 196 -5.95 -11.54 8.17
N ARG A 197 -5.02 -10.96 8.95
CA ARG A 197 -3.58 -11.19 8.81
C ARG A 197 -3.24 -12.68 8.92
N ARG A 198 -3.82 -13.39 9.90
CA ARG A 198 -3.63 -14.83 10.07
C ARG A 198 -4.21 -15.64 8.89
N SER A 199 -5.39 -15.28 8.41
CA SER A 199 -6.01 -15.94 7.26
C SER A 199 -5.21 -15.72 5.97
N SER A 200 -4.69 -14.52 5.74
CA SER A 200 -3.83 -14.20 4.60
C SER A 200 -2.52 -14.97 4.64
N GLY A 201 -1.90 -15.10 5.82
CA GLY A 201 -0.70 -15.92 5.99
C GLY A 201 -0.92 -17.40 5.62
N ASN A 202 -2.06 -17.97 6.03
CA ASN A 202 -2.42 -19.33 5.67
C ASN A 202 -2.58 -19.50 4.14
N VAL A 203 -3.26 -18.57 3.47
CA VAL A 203 -3.40 -18.61 2.00
C VAL A 203 -2.03 -18.57 1.33
N GLN A 204 -1.14 -17.66 1.75
CA GLN A 204 0.20 -17.55 1.18
C GLN A 204 1.03 -18.83 1.40
N GLN A 205 0.92 -19.46 2.58
CA GLN A 205 1.63 -20.71 2.86
C GLN A 205 1.15 -21.84 1.95
N HIS A 206 -0.16 -21.96 1.71
CA HIS A 206 -0.69 -22.98 0.79
C HIS A 206 -0.33 -22.69 -0.65
N LEU A 207 -0.33 -21.44 -1.08
CA LEU A 207 0.15 -21.04 -2.41
C LEU A 207 1.64 -21.35 -2.61
N ALA A 208 2.48 -21.11 -1.63
CA ALA A 208 3.90 -21.45 -1.70
C ALA A 208 4.12 -22.97 -1.86
N LYS A 209 3.40 -23.79 -1.06
CA LYS A 209 3.43 -25.26 -1.21
C LYS A 209 2.97 -25.70 -2.59
N PHE A 210 1.89 -25.11 -3.09
CA PHE A 210 1.37 -25.39 -4.44
C PHE A 210 2.40 -25.05 -5.52
N THR A 211 3.02 -23.88 -5.47
CA THR A 211 4.05 -23.47 -6.44
C THR A 211 5.24 -24.44 -6.43
N THR A 212 5.68 -24.86 -5.23
CA THR A 212 6.77 -25.83 -5.11
C THR A 212 6.38 -27.17 -5.73
N GLN A 213 5.17 -27.68 -5.46
CA GLN A 213 4.68 -28.94 -6.01
C GLN A 213 4.56 -28.91 -7.53
N ILE A 214 3.96 -27.84 -8.09
CA ILE A 214 3.87 -27.65 -9.56
C ILE A 214 5.25 -27.61 -10.19
N SER A 215 6.20 -26.91 -9.58
CA SER A 215 7.58 -26.89 -10.08
C SER A 215 8.20 -28.29 -10.09
N GLN A 216 8.01 -29.07 -9.04
CA GLN A 216 8.51 -30.46 -8.97
C GLN A 216 7.88 -31.35 -10.04
N ILE A 217 6.56 -31.23 -10.27
CA ILE A 217 5.83 -31.94 -11.32
C ILE A 217 6.42 -31.62 -12.70
N PHE A 218 6.62 -30.34 -13.01
CA PHE A 218 7.18 -29.93 -14.30
C PHE A 218 8.63 -30.35 -14.48
N TYR A 219 9.47 -30.30 -13.44
CA TYR A 219 10.82 -30.84 -13.50
C TYR A 219 10.83 -32.36 -13.69
N GLY A 220 9.90 -33.07 -13.04
CA GLY A 220 9.74 -34.51 -13.13
C GLY A 220 8.84 -35.03 -14.28
N ILE A 221 8.41 -34.18 -15.19
CA ILE A 221 7.38 -34.52 -16.20
C ILE A 221 7.73 -35.77 -17.05
N ARG A 222 9.02 -35.98 -17.32
CA ARG A 222 9.47 -37.18 -18.04
C ARG A 222 9.18 -38.45 -17.25
N VAL A 223 9.35 -38.44 -15.96
CA VAL A 223 9.10 -39.55 -15.04
C VAL A 223 7.60 -39.86 -15.03
N ILE A 224 6.77 -38.83 -14.83
CA ILE A 224 5.31 -38.93 -14.82
C ILE A 224 4.82 -39.58 -16.14
N LYS A 225 5.32 -39.10 -17.28
CA LYS A 225 5.00 -39.63 -18.60
C LYS A 225 5.45 -41.07 -18.79
N SER A 226 6.66 -41.43 -18.29
CA SER A 226 7.20 -42.78 -18.41
C SER A 226 6.42 -43.82 -17.61
N TYR A 227 5.85 -43.39 -16.46
CA TYR A 227 5.07 -44.27 -15.58
C TYR A 227 3.56 -44.15 -15.79
N SER A 228 3.09 -43.27 -16.69
CA SER A 228 1.67 -43.01 -16.98
C SER A 228 0.89 -42.68 -15.73
N THR A 229 1.46 -41.79 -14.85
CA THR A 229 0.87 -41.42 -13.54
C THR A 229 0.19 -40.04 -13.57
N GLU A 230 -0.20 -39.54 -14.76
CA GLU A 230 -0.81 -38.25 -14.96
C GLU A 230 -2.07 -38.03 -14.11
N ASP A 231 -2.99 -39.01 -14.12
CA ASP A 231 -4.26 -38.91 -13.39
C ASP A 231 -4.08 -38.85 -11.89
N LEU A 232 -3.03 -39.48 -11.36
CA LEU A 232 -2.68 -39.45 -9.96
C LEU A 232 -2.18 -38.06 -9.57
N GLU A 233 -1.29 -37.46 -10.36
CA GLU A 233 -0.79 -36.11 -10.12
C GLU A 233 -1.87 -35.05 -10.31
N ILE A 234 -2.75 -35.19 -11.32
CA ILE A 234 -3.93 -34.31 -11.48
C ILE A 234 -4.82 -34.37 -10.23
N GLY A 235 -5.07 -35.58 -9.70
CA GLY A 235 -5.85 -35.75 -8.48
C GLY A 235 -5.23 -35.06 -7.25
N HIS A 236 -3.90 -35.13 -7.10
CA HIS A 236 -3.17 -34.43 -6.03
C HIS A 236 -3.26 -32.90 -6.18
N VAL A 237 -3.01 -32.38 -7.37
CA VAL A 237 -3.05 -30.94 -7.66
C VAL A 237 -4.47 -30.38 -7.45
N ASN A 238 -5.51 -31.08 -7.90
CA ASN A 238 -6.90 -30.67 -7.70
C ASN A 238 -7.25 -30.53 -6.22
N LYS A 239 -6.84 -31.48 -5.37
CA LYS A 239 -7.05 -31.38 -3.90
C LYS A 239 -6.35 -30.15 -3.31
N MET A 240 -5.15 -29.81 -3.79
CA MET A 240 -4.44 -28.62 -3.34
C MET A 240 -5.17 -27.35 -3.77
N ILE A 241 -5.67 -27.29 -5.02
CA ILE A 241 -6.46 -26.17 -5.55
C ILE A 241 -7.73 -25.98 -4.72
N ASP A 242 -8.48 -27.06 -4.45
CA ASP A 242 -9.69 -27.00 -3.62
C ASP A 242 -9.39 -26.48 -2.19
N THR A 243 -8.29 -26.93 -1.62
CA THR A 243 -7.85 -26.46 -0.30
C THR A 243 -7.55 -24.96 -0.34
N ILE A 244 -6.82 -24.48 -1.34
CA ILE A 244 -6.52 -23.05 -1.51
C ILE A 244 -7.81 -22.25 -1.70
N TYR A 245 -8.72 -22.74 -2.54
CA TYR A 245 -10.03 -22.13 -2.76
C TYR A 245 -10.80 -21.94 -1.45
N GLN A 246 -10.87 -22.96 -0.61
CA GLN A 246 -11.54 -22.87 0.69
C GLN A 246 -10.89 -21.82 1.61
N TYR A 247 -9.56 -21.75 1.63
CA TYR A 247 -8.85 -20.72 2.41
C TYR A 247 -9.10 -19.30 1.87
N ILE A 248 -9.13 -19.12 0.55
CA ILE A 248 -9.45 -17.83 -0.10
C ILE A 248 -10.89 -17.42 0.25
N ILE A 249 -11.87 -18.33 0.13
CA ILE A 249 -13.27 -18.03 0.49
C ILE A 249 -13.40 -17.66 1.97
N LYS A 250 -12.72 -18.39 2.86
CA LYS A 250 -12.69 -18.07 4.28
C LYS A 250 -12.08 -16.69 4.56
N MET A 251 -10.99 -16.34 3.88
CA MET A 251 -10.36 -15.02 3.96
C MET A 251 -11.31 -13.93 3.45
N THR A 252 -11.94 -14.14 2.28
CA THR A 252 -12.88 -13.19 1.67
C THR A 252 -14.11 -12.99 2.55
N ARG A 253 -14.66 -14.05 3.14
CA ARG A 253 -15.78 -13.95 4.10
C ARG A 253 -15.41 -13.12 5.33
N ASN A 254 -14.21 -13.31 5.88
CA ASN A 254 -13.73 -12.49 7.00
C ASN A 254 -13.55 -11.01 6.58
N ARG A 255 -13.10 -10.75 5.34
CA ARG A 255 -12.98 -9.40 4.78
C ARG A 255 -14.34 -8.76 4.55
N ALA A 256 -15.28 -9.50 3.97
CA ALA A 256 -16.64 -9.01 3.73
C ALA A 256 -17.38 -8.67 5.03
N ALA A 257 -17.14 -9.42 6.11
CA ALA A 257 -17.70 -9.13 7.43
C ALA A 257 -17.16 -7.81 8.05
N THR A 258 -16.08 -7.23 7.50
CA THR A 258 -15.54 -5.96 7.97
C THR A 258 -16.34 -4.77 7.41
N ASN A 259 -16.88 -4.89 6.18
CA ASN A 259 -17.59 -3.79 5.51
C ASN A 259 -18.82 -3.27 6.30
N PRO A 260 -19.70 -4.10 6.88
CA PRO A 260 -20.85 -3.60 7.63
C PRO A 260 -20.49 -3.06 9.03
N ILE A 261 -19.23 -3.21 9.48
CA ILE A 261 -18.75 -2.72 10.77
C ILE A 261 -18.06 -1.35 10.61
N MET A 262 -17.61 -1.04 9.41
CA MET A 262 -17.03 0.25 9.02
C MET A 262 -18.07 1.16 8.35
#